data_1f239fc3cd6b30149433bfad7a7aab8a
#
_entry.id   1f239fc3cd6b30149433bfad7a7aab8a
#
_cell.length_a   1.000
_cell.length_b   1.000
_cell.length_c   1.000
_cell.angle_alpha   90.00
_cell.angle_beta   90.00
_cell.angle_gamma   90.00
#
_symmetry.space_group_name_H-M   'P 1'
#
loop_
_entity.id
_entity.type
_entity.pdbx_description
1 polymer ?
#
loop_
_entity_poly.entity_id
_entity_poly.type
_entity_poly.pdbx_seq_one_letter_code
_entity_poly.pdbx_strand_id
1 'polypeptide(L)'
;MLTPKERLLEFAAKNKFFRASDAETKAQVSRVYLQRLAEEGKLVRTARGLYSLAGDDFTETRDVLEIAARVPRGVLCLLSALRFHELTTQNPSEIWLAIERGQRVPKVENVPVRVFRFSPKVYEAGIETHRIEGAEVKVYSAAKTVADCFRYQREVGFDVALEALRDAWAKRKATMDEFYHFAEVRNIKNKMLPYLKTLG
;
A
#
# COMPACT_ATOMS: atom_id res chain seq x y z
N MET A 1 -2.07 -35.56 12.17
CA MET A 1 -2.44 -34.68 11.03
C MET A 1 -3.32 -33.56 11.53
N LEU A 2 -3.04 -32.33 11.19
CA LEU A 2 -3.90 -31.18 11.53
C LEU A 2 -5.27 -31.30 10.85
N THR A 3 -6.31 -30.99 11.59
CA THR A 3 -7.66 -30.92 11.03
C THR A 3 -7.78 -29.74 10.06
N PRO A 4 -8.76 -29.72 9.13
CA PRO A 4 -8.99 -28.56 8.25
C PRO A 4 -9.14 -27.25 9.01
N LYS A 5 -9.70 -27.30 10.22
CA LYS A 5 -9.87 -26.14 11.09
C LYS A 5 -8.52 -25.62 11.61
N GLU A 6 -7.70 -26.50 12.12
CA GLU A 6 -6.37 -26.15 12.65
C GLU A 6 -5.49 -25.58 11.54
N ARG A 7 -5.46 -26.21 10.35
CA ARG A 7 -4.72 -25.70 9.18
C ARG A 7 -5.17 -24.30 8.80
N LEU A 8 -6.47 -24.04 8.78
CA LEU A 8 -6.98 -22.73 8.43
C LEU A 8 -6.68 -21.69 9.51
N LEU A 9 -6.81 -22.02 10.78
CA LEU A 9 -6.49 -21.09 11.86
C LEU A 9 -5.00 -20.76 11.90
N GLU A 10 -4.11 -21.75 11.68
CA GLU A 10 -2.67 -21.49 11.55
C GLU A 10 -2.34 -20.62 10.30
N PHE A 11 -3.03 -20.89 9.20
CA PHE A 11 -2.89 -20.08 7.98
C PHE A 11 -3.36 -18.65 8.21
N ALA A 12 -4.50 -18.47 8.85
CA ALA A 12 -5.07 -17.18 9.18
C ALA A 12 -4.22 -16.39 10.19
N ALA A 13 -3.63 -17.05 11.17
CA ALA A 13 -2.70 -16.41 12.11
C ALA A 13 -1.43 -15.86 11.44
N LYS A 14 -0.96 -16.53 10.37
CA LYS A 14 0.20 -16.08 9.58
C LYS A 14 -0.16 -15.04 8.52
N ASN A 15 -1.43 -15.00 8.11
CA ASN A 15 -1.93 -14.13 7.04
C ASN A 15 -3.18 -13.44 7.56
N LYS A 16 -3.00 -12.32 8.26
CA LYS A 16 -4.10 -11.59 8.92
C LYS A 16 -5.26 -11.27 7.99
N PHE A 17 -4.97 -10.98 6.71
CA PHE A 17 -5.96 -10.89 5.64
C PHE A 17 -5.64 -11.87 4.54
N PHE A 18 -6.61 -12.68 4.13
CA PHE A 18 -6.42 -13.68 3.08
C PHE A 18 -7.66 -13.84 2.21
N ARG A 19 -7.44 -14.20 0.96
CA ARG A 19 -8.53 -14.51 0.03
C ARG A 19 -8.99 -15.95 0.21
N ALA A 20 -10.27 -16.20 -0.08
CA ALA A 20 -10.78 -17.56 -0.11
C ALA A 20 -9.96 -18.47 -1.03
N SER A 21 -9.51 -17.97 -2.17
CA SER A 21 -8.61 -18.69 -3.10
C SER A 21 -7.29 -19.10 -2.46
N ASP A 22 -6.71 -18.22 -1.63
CA ASP A 22 -5.44 -18.54 -0.93
C ASP A 22 -5.63 -19.62 0.13
N ALA A 23 -6.76 -19.61 0.84
CA ALA A 23 -7.11 -20.67 1.78
C ALA A 23 -7.36 -22.00 1.06
N GLU A 24 -7.98 -21.99 -0.12
CA GLU A 24 -8.17 -23.19 -0.93
C GLU A 24 -6.83 -23.78 -1.41
N THR A 25 -5.94 -22.97 -1.91
CA THR A 25 -4.68 -23.43 -2.51
C THR A 25 -3.58 -23.72 -1.49
N LYS A 26 -3.46 -22.87 -0.45
CA LYS A 26 -2.34 -22.92 0.52
C LYS A 26 -2.69 -23.67 1.80
N ALA A 27 -3.92 -23.51 2.30
CA ALA A 27 -4.38 -24.20 3.51
C ALA A 27 -5.21 -25.47 3.18
N GLN A 28 -5.53 -25.71 1.92
CA GLN A 28 -6.35 -26.84 1.45
C GLN A 28 -7.72 -26.92 2.16
N VAL A 29 -8.38 -25.78 2.29
CA VAL A 29 -9.67 -25.64 2.99
C VAL A 29 -10.69 -25.05 2.03
N SER A 30 -11.85 -25.71 1.90
CA SER A 30 -12.92 -25.30 0.98
C SER A 30 -13.59 -23.98 1.40
N ARG A 31 -14.18 -23.26 0.44
CA ARG A 31 -14.95 -22.02 0.70
C ARG A 31 -16.14 -22.24 1.63
N VAL A 32 -16.77 -23.38 1.55
CA VAL A 32 -17.89 -23.73 2.45
C VAL A 32 -17.43 -23.75 3.90
N TYR A 33 -16.21 -24.25 4.14
CA TYR A 33 -15.64 -24.29 5.47
C TYR A 33 -15.25 -22.91 6.00
N LEU A 34 -14.76 -22.03 5.11
CA LEU A 34 -14.52 -20.63 5.44
C LEU A 34 -15.80 -19.90 5.87
N GLN A 35 -16.89 -20.13 5.12
CA GLN A 35 -18.19 -19.55 5.43
C GLN A 35 -18.69 -20.03 6.80
N ARG A 36 -18.59 -21.33 7.05
CA ARG A 36 -18.97 -21.92 8.35
C ARG A 36 -18.19 -21.30 9.53
N LEU A 37 -16.86 -21.14 9.39
CA LEU A 37 -16.06 -20.50 10.44
C LEU A 37 -16.38 -19.01 10.61
N ALA A 38 -16.81 -18.32 9.56
CA ALA A 38 -17.31 -16.97 9.66
C ALA A 38 -18.67 -16.90 10.39
N GLU A 39 -19.57 -17.86 10.14
CA GLU A 39 -20.85 -18.02 10.85
C GLU A 39 -20.63 -18.39 12.33
N GLU A 40 -19.58 -19.19 12.63
CA GLU A 40 -19.16 -19.51 14.01
C GLU A 40 -18.44 -18.31 14.70
N GLY A 41 -18.30 -17.16 14.03
CA GLY A 41 -17.65 -15.97 14.59
C GLY A 41 -16.13 -16.11 14.77
N LYS A 42 -15.48 -17.12 14.17
CA LYS A 42 -14.02 -17.32 14.25
C LYS A 42 -13.26 -16.57 13.17
N LEU A 43 -13.93 -16.30 12.07
CA LEU A 43 -13.44 -15.45 10.98
C LEU A 43 -14.39 -14.27 10.81
N VAL A 44 -13.84 -13.14 10.37
CA VAL A 44 -14.62 -12.00 9.91
C VAL A 44 -14.48 -11.91 8.39
N ARG A 45 -15.60 -11.85 7.68
CA ARG A 45 -15.62 -11.58 6.27
C ARG A 45 -15.59 -10.07 6.04
N THR A 46 -14.41 -9.53 5.77
CA THR A 46 -14.19 -8.09 5.59
C THR A 46 -14.68 -7.58 4.23
N ALA A 47 -14.65 -8.46 3.20
CA ALA A 47 -15.20 -8.19 1.88
C ALA A 47 -15.56 -9.49 1.16
N ARG A 48 -16.13 -9.38 -0.07
CA ARG A 48 -16.44 -10.55 -0.90
C ARG A 48 -15.17 -11.39 -1.17
N GLY A 49 -15.12 -12.57 -0.55
CA GLY A 49 -14.00 -13.51 -0.70
C GLY A 49 -12.73 -13.11 0.07
N LEU A 50 -12.80 -12.14 0.98
CA LEU A 50 -11.72 -11.72 1.87
C LEU A 50 -12.10 -11.99 3.32
N TYR A 51 -11.18 -12.60 4.07
CA TYR A 51 -11.37 -13.02 5.46
C TYR A 51 -10.21 -12.60 6.34
N SER A 52 -10.48 -12.39 7.63
CA SER A 52 -9.50 -12.22 8.71
C SER A 52 -9.92 -13.03 9.93
N LEU A 53 -9.03 -13.23 10.91
CA LEU A 53 -9.42 -13.78 12.21
C LEU A 53 -10.34 -12.81 12.96
N ALA A 54 -11.29 -13.35 13.71
CA ALA A 54 -12.07 -12.57 14.64
C ALA A 54 -11.21 -12.22 15.87
N GLY A 55 -11.30 -10.96 16.35
CA GLY A 55 -10.58 -10.51 17.53
C GLY A 55 -9.16 -10.03 17.29
N ASP A 56 -8.68 -10.00 16.05
CA ASP A 56 -7.45 -9.28 15.72
C ASP A 56 -7.63 -7.79 15.95
N ASP A 57 -6.88 -7.26 16.92
CA ASP A 57 -6.87 -5.84 17.23
C ASP A 57 -6.53 -5.02 16.01
N PHE A 58 -7.31 -3.95 15.82
CA PHE A 58 -7.19 -3.04 14.67
C PHE A 58 -5.86 -2.29 14.72
N THR A 59 -4.85 -2.78 14.01
CA THR A 59 -3.60 -2.06 13.83
C THR A 59 -3.78 -0.95 12.78
N GLU A 60 -2.98 0.12 12.87
CA GLU A 60 -2.91 1.17 11.83
C GLU A 60 -2.69 0.60 10.42
N THR A 61 -2.14 -0.59 10.35
CA THR A 61 -1.86 -1.34 9.12
C THR A 61 -3.12 -1.96 8.50
N ARG A 62 -4.20 -2.13 9.27
CA ARG A 62 -5.41 -2.83 8.81
C ARG A 62 -6.00 -2.23 7.54
N ASP A 63 -6.19 -0.92 7.52
CA ASP A 63 -6.79 -0.22 6.37
C ASP A 63 -5.95 -0.40 5.11
N VAL A 64 -4.63 -0.35 5.26
CA VAL A 64 -3.68 -0.61 4.18
C VAL A 64 -3.82 -2.04 3.66
N LEU A 65 -3.91 -3.03 4.55
CA LEU A 65 -4.06 -4.44 4.19
C LEU A 65 -5.42 -4.71 3.53
N GLU A 66 -6.49 -4.11 4.05
CA GLU A 66 -7.82 -4.21 3.45
C GLU A 66 -7.83 -3.64 2.02
N ILE A 67 -7.22 -2.46 1.82
CA ILE A 67 -7.10 -1.85 0.50
C ILE A 67 -6.25 -2.70 -0.45
N ALA A 68 -5.09 -3.18 0.00
CA ALA A 68 -4.23 -4.04 -0.82
C ALA A 68 -4.95 -5.31 -1.29
N ALA A 69 -5.74 -5.92 -0.41
CA ALA A 69 -6.52 -7.10 -0.76
C ALA A 69 -7.71 -6.81 -1.68
N ARG A 70 -8.40 -5.66 -1.52
CA ARG A 70 -9.54 -5.26 -2.36
C ARG A 70 -9.12 -4.71 -3.71
N VAL A 71 -8.01 -3.97 -3.75
CA VAL A 71 -7.48 -3.29 -4.93
C VAL A 71 -6.06 -3.78 -5.24
N PRO A 72 -5.87 -5.03 -5.73
CA PRO A 72 -4.55 -5.65 -5.93
C PRO A 72 -3.64 -4.90 -6.92
N ARG A 73 -4.22 -4.05 -7.76
CA ARG A 73 -3.50 -3.17 -8.69
C ARG A 73 -3.33 -1.76 -8.13
N GLY A 74 -3.83 -1.47 -6.94
CA GLY A 74 -3.58 -0.20 -6.26
C GLY A 74 -2.16 -0.15 -5.71
N VAL A 75 -1.54 1.02 -5.76
CA VAL A 75 -0.20 1.27 -5.23
C VAL A 75 -0.29 2.41 -4.22
N LEU A 76 0.16 2.23 -3.00
CA LEU A 76 0.25 3.33 -2.03
C LEU A 76 1.13 4.43 -2.61
N CYS A 77 0.66 5.67 -2.53
CA CYS A 77 1.34 6.82 -3.12
C CYS A 77 1.29 8.04 -2.20
N LEU A 78 2.09 9.04 -2.53
CA LEU A 78 2.09 10.35 -1.88
C LEU A 78 2.14 10.23 -0.33
N LEU A 79 1.21 10.83 0.41
CA LEU A 79 1.24 10.81 1.88
C LEU A 79 1.22 9.40 2.47
N SER A 80 0.45 8.46 1.91
CA SER A 80 0.45 7.08 2.40
C SER A 80 1.77 6.36 2.14
N ALA A 81 2.43 6.63 1.01
CA ALA A 81 3.76 6.09 0.74
C ALA A 81 4.85 6.78 1.56
N LEU A 82 4.76 8.10 1.78
CA LEU A 82 5.67 8.82 2.69
C LEU A 82 5.60 8.24 4.10
N ARG A 83 4.38 8.00 4.62
CA ARG A 83 4.20 7.38 5.93
C ARG A 83 4.79 5.98 5.97
N PHE A 84 4.53 5.16 4.95
CA PHE A 84 5.10 3.82 4.82
C PHE A 84 6.63 3.83 4.89
N HIS A 85 7.26 4.79 4.23
CA HIS A 85 8.71 4.96 4.24
C HIS A 85 9.25 5.74 5.45
N GLU A 86 8.39 6.16 6.40
CA GLU A 86 8.77 7.01 7.55
C GLU A 86 9.42 8.34 7.13
N LEU A 87 8.90 8.95 6.07
CA LEU A 87 9.36 10.21 5.49
C LEU A 87 8.40 11.37 5.79
N THR A 88 7.44 11.18 6.68
CA THR A 88 6.53 12.22 7.16
C THR A 88 5.99 11.86 8.53
N THR A 89 5.68 12.87 9.31
CA THR A 89 4.93 12.74 10.57
C THR A 89 3.43 12.89 10.37
N GLN A 90 2.98 13.27 9.17
CA GLN A 90 1.56 13.42 8.88
C GLN A 90 0.85 12.08 8.86
N ASN A 91 -0.33 12.05 9.47
CA ASN A 91 -1.23 10.90 9.46
C ASN A 91 -2.49 11.23 8.67
N PRO A 92 -2.55 10.91 7.36
CA PRO A 92 -3.73 11.21 6.55
C PRO A 92 -4.92 10.36 7.03
N SER A 93 -6.11 10.97 7.08
CA SER A 93 -7.36 10.29 7.45
C SER A 93 -7.89 9.33 6.37
N GLU A 94 -7.25 9.28 5.22
CA GLU A 94 -7.61 8.46 4.07
C GLU A 94 -6.37 7.79 3.47
N ILE A 95 -6.55 6.62 2.86
CA ILE A 95 -5.47 5.94 2.12
C ILE A 95 -5.31 6.58 0.74
N TRP A 96 -4.11 7.06 0.44
CA TRP A 96 -3.77 7.65 -0.85
C TRP A 96 -3.25 6.57 -1.79
N LEU A 97 -4.03 6.29 -2.84
CA LEU A 97 -3.84 5.14 -3.71
C LEU A 97 -3.71 5.56 -5.17
N ALA A 98 -2.62 5.18 -5.81
CA ALA A 98 -2.44 5.32 -7.23
C ALA A 98 -3.03 4.12 -7.97
N ILE A 99 -3.70 4.40 -9.09
CA ILE A 99 -4.16 3.43 -10.07
C ILE A 99 -3.78 3.89 -11.47
N GLU A 100 -3.68 2.96 -12.38
CA GLU A 100 -3.49 3.28 -13.79
C GLU A 100 -4.74 3.98 -14.36
N ARG A 101 -4.54 4.97 -15.23
CA ARG A 101 -5.65 5.67 -15.90
C ARG A 101 -6.51 4.67 -16.69
N GLY A 102 -7.82 4.79 -16.56
CA GLY A 102 -8.78 3.87 -17.18
C GLY A 102 -9.21 2.70 -16.31
N GLN A 103 -8.49 2.41 -15.23
CA GLN A 103 -8.92 1.36 -14.30
C GLN A 103 -10.06 1.81 -13.38
N ARG A 104 -10.95 0.86 -13.07
CA ARG A 104 -11.99 1.04 -12.06
C ARG A 104 -11.45 0.67 -10.68
N VAL A 105 -11.76 1.48 -9.69
CA VAL A 105 -11.54 1.15 -8.28
C VAL A 105 -12.83 0.55 -7.74
N PRO A 106 -12.78 -0.64 -7.12
CA PRO A 106 -13.94 -1.14 -6.40
C PRO A 106 -14.30 -0.17 -5.27
N LYS A 107 -15.59 0.03 -5.03
CA LYS A 107 -16.03 0.81 -3.87
C LYS A 107 -15.57 0.11 -2.59
N VAL A 108 -14.87 0.85 -1.75
CA VAL A 108 -14.43 0.37 -0.43
C VAL A 108 -15.27 1.13 0.61
N GLU A 109 -16.13 0.41 1.32
CA GLU A 109 -17.15 1.06 2.17
C GLU A 109 -16.61 1.51 3.51
N ASN A 110 -15.61 0.82 4.06
CA ASN A 110 -15.16 1.02 5.44
C ASN A 110 -13.82 1.76 5.56
N VAL A 111 -13.13 2.02 4.45
CA VAL A 111 -11.83 2.68 4.45
C VAL A 111 -11.88 3.86 3.50
N PRO A 112 -11.67 5.09 3.99
CA PRO A 112 -11.59 6.27 3.13
C PRO A 112 -10.39 6.15 2.19
N VAL A 113 -10.60 6.33 0.88
CA VAL A 113 -9.55 6.20 -0.13
C VAL A 113 -9.55 7.41 -1.05
N ARG A 114 -8.40 8.06 -1.17
CA ARG A 114 -8.15 9.09 -2.17
C ARG A 114 -7.39 8.53 -3.36
N VAL A 115 -8.01 8.55 -4.52
CA VAL A 115 -7.49 7.90 -5.73
C VAL A 115 -6.78 8.89 -6.64
N PHE A 116 -5.53 8.55 -7.00
CA PHE A 116 -4.72 9.26 -7.98
C PHE A 116 -4.58 8.42 -9.26
N ARG A 117 -4.84 9.00 -10.43
CA ARG A 117 -4.77 8.32 -11.71
C ARG A 117 -3.52 8.70 -12.46
N PHE A 118 -2.62 7.74 -12.66
CA PHE A 118 -1.37 7.93 -13.37
C PHE A 118 -1.46 7.34 -14.79
N SER A 119 -0.71 7.93 -15.73
CA SER A 119 -0.51 7.31 -17.05
C SER A 119 0.28 6.01 -16.91
N PRO A 120 0.17 5.04 -17.84
CA PRO A 120 0.81 3.73 -17.73
C PRO A 120 2.29 3.82 -17.36
N LYS A 121 3.08 4.59 -18.10
CA LYS A 121 4.52 4.79 -17.83
C LYS A 121 4.82 5.28 -16.42
N VAL A 122 4.02 6.22 -15.90
CA VAL A 122 4.20 6.79 -14.57
C VAL A 122 3.71 5.85 -13.49
N TYR A 123 2.64 5.10 -13.77
CA TYR A 123 2.07 4.14 -12.84
C TYR A 123 3.02 2.97 -12.59
N GLU A 124 3.62 2.41 -13.63
CA GLU A 124 4.51 1.24 -13.52
C GLU A 124 5.86 1.56 -12.87
N ALA A 125 6.31 2.81 -13.00
CA ALA A 125 7.63 3.22 -12.54
C ALA A 125 7.72 3.25 -11.01
N GLY A 126 8.69 2.54 -10.46
CA GLY A 126 9.05 2.58 -9.03
C GLY A 126 8.07 1.86 -8.11
N ILE A 127 7.32 0.87 -8.58
CA ILE A 127 6.48 0.01 -7.73
C ILE A 127 7.39 -0.99 -7.00
N GLU A 128 7.28 -1.00 -5.68
CA GLU A 128 7.84 -2.03 -4.80
C GLU A 128 6.72 -2.88 -4.21
N THR A 129 6.97 -4.16 -4.04
CA THR A 129 6.03 -5.08 -3.39
C THR A 129 6.60 -5.49 -2.03
N HIS A 130 5.88 -5.17 -0.99
CA HIS A 130 6.22 -5.50 0.40
C HIS A 130 5.26 -6.54 0.95
N ARG A 131 5.76 -7.42 1.80
CA ARG A 131 4.92 -8.40 2.49
C ARG A 131 4.70 -7.96 3.93
N ILE A 132 3.47 -7.56 4.23
CA ILE A 132 3.06 -7.06 5.55
C ILE A 132 2.01 -8.02 6.09
N GLU A 133 2.28 -8.64 7.24
CA GLU A 133 1.36 -9.56 7.90
C GLU A 133 0.78 -10.64 6.94
N GLY A 134 1.61 -11.10 6.01
CA GLY A 134 1.24 -12.12 5.04
C GLY A 134 0.55 -11.62 3.76
N ALA A 135 0.13 -10.37 3.70
CA ALA A 135 -0.44 -9.76 2.51
C ALA A 135 0.61 -9.01 1.67
N GLU A 136 0.44 -9.02 0.36
CA GLU A 136 1.25 -8.22 -0.55
C GLU A 136 0.69 -6.81 -0.66
N VAL A 137 1.50 -5.82 -0.29
CA VAL A 137 1.19 -4.39 -0.39
C VAL A 137 2.14 -3.76 -1.40
N LYS A 138 1.58 -3.10 -2.40
CA LYS A 138 2.35 -2.33 -3.38
C LYS A 138 2.48 -0.90 -2.92
N VAL A 139 3.71 -0.39 -2.95
CA VAL A 139 4.05 0.98 -2.55
C VAL A 139 5.01 1.54 -3.59
N TYR A 140 4.94 2.82 -3.89
CA TYR A 140 6.01 3.44 -4.66
C TYR A 140 7.29 3.56 -3.83
N SER A 141 8.45 3.37 -4.47
CA SER A 141 9.77 3.57 -3.85
C SER A 141 9.89 4.97 -3.24
N ALA A 142 10.79 5.13 -2.28
CA ALA A 142 11.00 6.40 -1.60
C ALA A 142 11.31 7.55 -2.60
N ALA A 143 12.22 7.33 -3.56
CA ALA A 143 12.58 8.32 -4.57
C ALA A 143 11.39 8.70 -5.47
N LYS A 144 10.63 7.70 -5.94
CA LYS A 144 9.42 7.93 -6.73
C LYS A 144 8.36 8.70 -5.94
N THR A 145 8.17 8.33 -4.69
CA THR A 145 7.21 8.99 -3.79
C THR A 145 7.56 10.46 -3.58
N VAL A 146 8.84 10.77 -3.32
CA VAL A 146 9.31 12.15 -3.20
C VAL A 146 9.05 12.93 -4.48
N ALA A 147 9.42 12.38 -5.65
CA ALA A 147 9.16 13.03 -6.94
C ALA A 147 7.66 13.27 -7.17
N ASP A 148 6.81 12.30 -6.80
CA ASP A 148 5.36 12.48 -6.87
C ASP A 148 4.87 13.60 -5.94
N CYS A 149 5.40 13.73 -4.74
CA CYS A 149 5.05 14.80 -3.82
C CYS A 149 5.43 16.19 -4.37
N PHE A 150 6.58 16.35 -5.01
CA PHE A 150 6.92 17.59 -5.73
C PHE A 150 5.97 17.88 -6.89
N ARG A 151 5.48 16.86 -7.59
CA ARG A 151 4.50 17.02 -8.67
C ARG A 151 3.12 17.40 -8.14
N TYR A 152 2.73 16.85 -7.00
CA TYR A 152 1.45 17.06 -6.31
C TYR A 152 1.59 17.97 -5.08
N GLN A 153 2.49 18.95 -5.15
CA GLN A 153 2.76 19.86 -4.00
C GLN A 153 1.55 20.66 -3.52
N ARG A 154 0.52 20.84 -4.36
CA ARG A 154 -0.72 21.53 -3.96
C ARG A 154 -1.59 20.67 -3.04
N GLU A 155 -1.53 19.36 -3.23
CA GLU A 155 -2.29 18.38 -2.44
C GLU A 155 -1.54 17.94 -1.19
N VAL A 156 -0.21 17.79 -1.30
CA VAL A 156 0.66 17.29 -0.22
C VAL A 156 1.16 18.42 0.68
N GLY A 157 1.41 19.58 0.12
CA GLY A 157 2.19 20.66 0.72
C GLY A 157 3.65 20.66 0.23
N PHE A 158 4.15 21.82 -0.14
CA PHE A 158 5.54 21.94 -0.61
C PHE A 158 6.55 21.61 0.50
N ASP A 159 6.28 22.07 1.72
CA ASP A 159 7.18 21.86 2.88
C ASP A 159 7.31 20.37 3.20
N VAL A 160 6.19 19.62 3.10
CA VAL A 160 6.20 18.16 3.28
C VAL A 160 7.02 17.46 2.20
N ALA A 161 6.90 17.89 0.93
CA ALA A 161 7.69 17.32 -0.16
C ALA A 161 9.19 17.60 0.03
N LEU A 162 9.56 18.77 0.51
CA LEU A 162 10.94 19.17 0.76
C LEU A 162 11.53 18.44 1.99
N GLU A 163 10.77 18.31 3.06
CA GLU A 163 11.13 17.52 4.23
C GLU A 163 11.37 16.06 3.84
N ALA A 164 10.43 15.47 3.11
CA ALA A 164 10.54 14.10 2.63
C ALA A 164 11.78 13.86 1.76
N LEU A 165 12.16 14.83 0.92
CA LEU A 165 13.39 14.76 0.11
C LEU A 165 14.63 14.72 1.02
N ARG A 166 14.73 15.62 2.00
CA ARG A 166 15.86 15.70 2.94
C ARG A 166 15.96 14.43 3.78
N ASP A 167 14.82 13.95 4.28
CA ASP A 167 14.75 12.73 5.08
C ASP A 167 15.14 11.50 4.28
N ALA A 168 14.63 11.36 3.05
CA ALA A 168 14.95 10.23 2.18
C ALA A 168 16.46 10.18 1.87
N TRP A 169 17.10 11.33 1.67
CA TRP A 169 18.55 11.44 1.49
C TRP A 169 19.31 11.11 2.78
N ALA A 170 18.98 11.76 3.89
CA ALA A 170 19.66 11.59 5.17
C ALA A 170 19.55 10.15 5.70
N LYS A 171 18.38 9.51 5.54
CA LYS A 171 18.12 8.13 5.93
C LYS A 171 18.58 7.11 4.89
N ARG A 172 19.21 7.55 3.80
CA ARG A 172 19.69 6.69 2.69
C ARG A 172 18.60 5.78 2.11
N LYS A 173 17.36 6.25 2.07
CA LYS A 173 16.22 5.53 1.49
C LYS A 173 16.12 5.69 -0.03
N ALA A 174 16.94 6.58 -0.60
CA ALA A 174 17.07 6.78 -2.04
C ALA A 174 18.43 7.36 -2.40
N THR A 175 18.89 7.09 -3.60
CA THR A 175 20.13 7.62 -4.18
C THR A 175 19.86 8.88 -5.00
N MET A 176 20.91 9.65 -5.29
CA MET A 176 20.80 10.84 -6.11
C MET A 176 20.34 10.49 -7.55
N ASP A 177 20.85 9.40 -8.10
CA ASP A 177 20.48 8.93 -9.45
C ASP A 177 18.99 8.55 -9.52
N GLU A 178 18.44 7.92 -8.48
CA GLU A 178 17.02 7.61 -8.40
C GLU A 178 16.16 8.89 -8.35
N PHE A 179 16.58 9.90 -7.58
CA PHE A 179 15.86 11.18 -7.56
C PHE A 179 15.87 11.84 -8.95
N TYR A 180 17.01 11.86 -9.65
CA TYR A 180 17.07 12.38 -11.02
C TYR A 180 16.19 11.57 -11.96
N HIS A 181 16.27 10.25 -11.92
CA HIS A 181 15.46 9.36 -12.73
C HIS A 181 13.96 9.63 -12.57
N PHE A 182 13.46 9.64 -11.32
CA PHE A 182 12.03 9.87 -11.09
C PHE A 182 11.59 11.31 -11.32
N ALA A 183 12.47 12.29 -11.16
CA ALA A 183 12.20 13.66 -11.57
C ALA A 183 11.99 13.76 -13.10
N GLU A 184 12.72 12.99 -13.89
CA GLU A 184 12.52 12.88 -15.34
C GLU A 184 11.22 12.13 -15.68
N VAL A 185 10.98 10.96 -15.07
CA VAL A 185 9.73 10.19 -15.26
C VAL A 185 8.49 11.05 -14.97
N ARG A 186 8.56 11.92 -13.97
CA ARG A 186 7.48 12.83 -13.56
C ARG A 186 7.46 14.16 -14.32
N ASN A 187 8.46 14.39 -15.19
CA ASN A 187 8.63 15.63 -15.94
C ASN A 187 8.70 16.87 -15.05
N ILE A 188 9.48 16.77 -13.95
CA ILE A 188 9.66 17.83 -12.95
C ILE A 188 11.14 18.10 -12.62
N LYS A 189 12.06 17.66 -13.47
CA LYS A 189 13.52 17.79 -13.27
C LYS A 189 13.91 19.23 -12.91
N ASN A 190 13.47 20.20 -13.72
CA ASN A 190 13.79 21.61 -13.48
C ASN A 190 13.26 22.14 -12.13
N LYS A 191 12.16 21.57 -11.64
CA LYS A 191 11.54 21.93 -10.37
C LYS A 191 12.30 21.35 -9.19
N MET A 192 12.77 20.10 -9.28
CA MET A 192 13.52 19.43 -8.22
C MET A 192 14.99 19.81 -8.18
N LEU A 193 15.61 20.13 -9.32
CA LEU A 193 17.04 20.37 -9.46
C LEU A 193 17.64 21.35 -8.44
N PRO A 194 17.04 22.52 -8.14
CA PRO A 194 17.58 23.43 -7.13
C PRO A 194 17.73 22.77 -5.76
N TYR A 195 16.76 21.93 -5.36
CA TYR A 195 16.75 21.26 -4.06
C TYR A 195 17.70 20.06 -4.01
N LEU A 196 17.82 19.30 -5.10
CA LEU A 196 18.80 18.21 -5.21
C LEU A 196 20.23 18.72 -5.04
N LYS A 197 20.57 19.87 -5.62
CA LYS A 197 21.89 20.49 -5.50
C LYS A 197 22.24 20.92 -4.05
N THR A 198 21.27 21.06 -3.19
CA THR A 198 21.51 21.44 -1.77
C THR A 198 21.75 20.23 -0.86
N LEU A 199 21.64 19.01 -1.38
CA LEU A 199 21.83 17.78 -0.62
C LEU A 199 23.25 17.21 -0.73
N GLY A 200 24.03 17.69 -1.69
CA GLY A 200 25.38 17.23 -2.01
C GLY A 200 26.49 18.13 -1.49
#